data_7c80c963a2831737752c7d28f454a379
#
_entry.id   7c80c963a2831737752c7d28f454a379
#
_cell.length_a   1.000
_cell.length_b   1.000
_cell.length_c   1.000
_cell.angle_alpha   90.00
_cell.angle_beta   90.00
_cell.angle_gamma   90.00
#
_symmetry.space_group_name_H-M   'P 1'
#
loop_
_entity.id
_entity.type
_entity.pdbx_description
1 polymer ?
#
loop_
_entity_poly.entity_id
_entity_poly.type
_entity_poly.pdbx_seq_one_letter_code
_entity_poly.pdbx_strand_id
1 'polypeptide(L)'
;METSKTLAVDTLARVLMPKKGEPHDVRMLYLIEQEHNKQRLRWSDRTSFEIPAGNEVSFETYFNAFPASYWRRWSQLDSVVLAMEVEGRATISVYRSKHDGTRISVTNVEASGYTEIPLKLGNFEDGGWLWFDITAEDDTRIVDAAWCSPQEPKEQVLDDGTVVEPQPKQVAVGIPTFNRPRDAVNALHALAEDPYVEASISNVLMPDQGDQHPADEPDFAEAEKNLNGKLEIFQQGNLGGSG
;
A
#
# COMPACT_ATOMS: atom_id res chain seq x y z
N MET A 1 14.39 21.08 -9.17
CA MET A 1 14.05 20.14 -8.09
C MET A 1 12.63 20.52 -7.66
N GLU A 2 11.65 20.00 -8.38
CA GLU A 2 10.24 20.16 -7.98
C GLU A 2 10.00 19.18 -6.85
N THR A 3 9.65 19.72 -5.69
CA THR A 3 9.17 18.97 -4.54
C THR A 3 7.89 18.27 -4.97
N SER A 4 7.93 16.94 -5.08
CA SER A 4 6.73 16.11 -5.15
C SER A 4 5.76 16.61 -4.09
N LYS A 5 4.60 17.09 -4.52
CA LYS A 5 3.51 17.44 -3.62
C LYS A 5 3.06 16.12 -2.99
N THR A 6 3.53 15.84 -1.80
CA THR A 6 3.04 14.71 -1.00
C THR A 6 1.52 14.85 -0.92
N LEU A 7 0.81 13.80 -1.25
CA LEU A 7 -0.65 13.72 -1.09
C LEU A 7 -0.98 14.16 0.34
N ALA A 8 -1.57 15.35 0.50
CA ALA A 8 -1.75 16.02 1.79
C ALA A 8 -2.91 15.43 2.63
N VAL A 9 -3.35 14.23 2.30
CA VAL A 9 -4.48 13.52 2.91
C VAL A 9 -3.94 12.30 3.64
N ASP A 10 -4.53 11.92 4.75
CA ASP A 10 -4.12 10.73 5.54
C ASP A 10 -4.22 9.47 4.65
N THR A 11 -3.09 8.96 4.21
CA THR A 11 -3.00 7.80 3.32
C THR A 11 -3.44 6.54 4.04
N LEU A 12 -4.45 5.86 3.51
CA LEU A 12 -4.96 4.59 4.00
C LEU A 12 -4.28 3.40 3.34
N ALA A 13 -4.05 3.48 2.02
CA ALA A 13 -3.35 2.46 1.25
C ALA A 13 -2.72 3.08 0.00
N ARG A 14 -1.45 2.81 -0.24
CA ARG A 14 -0.74 3.24 -1.45
C ARG A 14 -1.03 2.27 -2.60
N VAL A 15 -1.08 2.79 -3.82
CA VAL A 15 -1.07 1.96 -5.04
C VAL A 15 0.38 1.55 -5.32
N LEU A 16 0.62 0.25 -5.37
CA LEU A 16 1.98 -0.30 -5.46
C LEU A 16 2.19 -1.09 -6.74
N MET A 17 3.37 -0.94 -7.32
CA MET A 17 3.88 -1.77 -8.40
C MET A 17 4.66 -2.97 -7.86
N PRO A 18 4.73 -4.09 -8.62
CA PRO A 18 5.56 -5.23 -8.23
C PRO A 18 7.04 -4.85 -8.19
N LYS A 19 7.84 -5.54 -7.36
CA LYS A 19 9.30 -5.38 -7.38
C LYS A 19 9.86 -5.84 -8.73
N LYS A 20 10.99 -5.25 -9.15
CA LYS A 20 11.69 -5.69 -10.36
C LYS A 20 12.10 -7.17 -10.23
N GLY A 21 11.82 -7.96 -11.28
CA GLY A 21 12.19 -9.36 -11.31
C GLY A 21 11.20 -10.31 -10.64
N GLU A 22 10.10 -9.81 -10.10
CA GLU A 22 9.04 -10.69 -9.58
C GLU A 22 8.42 -11.54 -10.71
N PRO A 23 8.07 -12.82 -10.42
CA PRO A 23 7.42 -13.71 -11.35
C PRO A 23 6.07 -13.16 -11.84
N HIS A 24 5.60 -13.65 -12.98
CA HIS A 24 4.36 -13.17 -13.60
C HIS A 24 3.12 -13.36 -12.70
N ASP A 25 3.03 -14.48 -11.99
CA ASP A 25 1.95 -14.79 -11.05
C ASP A 25 1.92 -13.82 -9.86
N VAL A 26 3.07 -13.39 -9.36
CA VAL A 26 3.17 -12.37 -8.33
C VAL A 26 2.77 -10.99 -8.87
N ARG A 27 3.16 -10.65 -10.11
CA ARG A 27 2.77 -9.38 -10.75
C ARG A 27 1.27 -9.20 -10.85
N MET A 28 0.52 -10.26 -11.11
CA MET A 28 -0.94 -10.25 -11.19
C MET A 28 -1.61 -9.85 -9.87
N LEU A 29 -0.91 -9.93 -8.74
CA LEU A 29 -1.41 -9.46 -7.45
C LEU A 29 -1.40 -7.92 -7.32
N TYR A 30 -0.70 -7.22 -8.23
CA TYR A 30 -0.57 -5.75 -8.23
C TYR A 30 -1.32 -5.07 -9.38
N LEU A 31 -1.27 -5.65 -10.59
CA LEU A 31 -1.87 -5.04 -11.77
C LEU A 31 -2.26 -6.12 -12.80
N ILE A 32 -3.24 -5.80 -13.63
CA ILE A 32 -3.69 -6.62 -14.77
C ILE A 32 -3.58 -5.78 -16.02
N GLU A 33 -2.65 -6.13 -16.91
CA GLU A 33 -2.54 -5.53 -18.24
C GLU A 33 -3.55 -6.21 -19.18
N GLN A 34 -4.28 -5.43 -19.96
CA GLN A 34 -5.26 -5.97 -20.89
C GLN A 34 -4.58 -6.63 -22.10
N GLU A 35 -5.18 -7.70 -22.63
CA GLU A 35 -4.61 -8.47 -23.75
C GLU A 35 -4.45 -7.64 -25.04
N HIS A 36 -5.27 -6.61 -25.25
CA HIS A 36 -5.22 -5.73 -26.41
C HIS A 36 -4.12 -4.66 -26.33
N ASN A 37 -3.42 -4.54 -25.21
CA ASN A 37 -2.33 -3.60 -25.05
C ASN A 37 -1.19 -3.91 -26.01
N LYS A 38 -0.77 -2.91 -26.79
CA LYS A 38 0.32 -3.08 -27.77
C LYS A 38 1.72 -3.08 -27.17
N GLN A 39 1.85 -2.44 -26.01
CA GLN A 39 3.11 -2.30 -25.28
C GLN A 39 2.88 -2.67 -23.81
N ARG A 40 3.95 -3.02 -23.11
CA ARG A 40 3.86 -3.28 -21.66
C ARG A 40 4.03 -1.99 -20.87
N LEU A 41 3.40 -1.95 -19.68
CA LEU A 41 3.66 -0.93 -18.69
C LEU A 41 5.13 -0.96 -18.25
N ARG A 42 5.64 0.21 -17.87
CA ARG A 42 7.00 0.39 -17.36
C ARG A 42 6.94 1.05 -15.98
N TRP A 43 7.78 0.60 -15.07
CA TRP A 43 7.97 1.22 -13.76
C TRP A 43 9.42 1.06 -13.32
N SER A 44 9.93 2.06 -12.59
CA SER A 44 11.30 2.08 -12.04
C SER A 44 11.32 1.85 -10.54
N ASP A 45 10.25 2.21 -9.86
CA ASP A 45 10.06 2.12 -8.41
C ASP A 45 8.69 1.50 -8.07
N ARG A 46 8.33 1.53 -6.79
CA ARG A 46 7.10 0.87 -6.31
C ARG A 46 5.84 1.72 -6.44
N THR A 47 5.94 3.00 -6.75
CA THR A 47 4.81 3.94 -6.71
C THR A 47 4.55 4.65 -8.03
N SER A 48 5.57 4.81 -8.87
CA SER A 48 5.44 5.47 -10.16
C SER A 48 5.50 4.49 -11.33
N PHE A 49 4.68 4.74 -12.35
CA PHE A 49 4.61 3.88 -13.54
C PHE A 49 4.15 4.63 -14.79
N GLU A 50 4.55 4.11 -15.94
CA GLU A 50 4.24 4.67 -17.25
C GLU A 50 3.29 3.74 -18.01
N ILE A 51 2.23 4.32 -18.56
CA ILE A 51 1.23 3.65 -19.38
C ILE A 51 1.32 4.22 -20.79
N PRO A 52 1.73 3.42 -21.80
CA PRO A 52 1.77 3.88 -23.19
C PRO A 52 0.38 4.26 -23.70
N ALA A 53 0.32 5.24 -24.62
CA ALA A 53 -0.91 5.71 -25.22
C ALA A 53 -1.80 4.58 -25.77
N GLY A 54 -3.08 4.59 -25.44
CA GLY A 54 -4.08 3.60 -25.84
C GLY A 54 -4.03 2.29 -25.06
N ASN A 55 -3.17 2.18 -24.05
CA ASN A 55 -3.16 1.03 -23.15
C ASN A 55 -4.16 1.21 -22.01
N GLU A 56 -4.64 0.06 -21.52
CA GLU A 56 -5.50 -0.05 -20.35
C GLU A 56 -4.87 -0.96 -19.31
N VAL A 57 -4.93 -0.57 -18.04
CA VAL A 57 -4.48 -1.36 -16.89
C VAL A 57 -5.53 -1.37 -15.81
N SER A 58 -5.77 -2.53 -15.21
CA SER A 58 -6.70 -2.68 -14.09
C SER A 58 -5.95 -2.92 -12.78
N PHE A 59 -6.46 -2.28 -11.73
CA PHE A 59 -6.05 -2.46 -10.34
C PHE A 59 -7.10 -3.25 -9.53
N GLU A 60 -7.91 -4.08 -10.20
CA GLU A 60 -8.76 -5.10 -9.59
C GLU A 60 -7.91 -6.27 -9.07
N THR A 61 -7.06 -5.98 -8.08
CA THR A 61 -5.99 -6.87 -7.65
C THR A 61 -5.87 -6.93 -6.13
N TYR A 62 -5.20 -7.95 -5.63
CA TYR A 62 -5.09 -8.19 -4.18
C TYR A 62 -4.48 -7.02 -3.41
N PHE A 63 -3.41 -6.40 -3.95
CA PHE A 63 -2.71 -5.34 -3.24
C PHE A 63 -3.27 -3.94 -3.47
N ASN A 64 -3.94 -3.69 -4.61
CA ASN A 64 -4.32 -2.32 -4.99
C ASN A 64 -5.82 -2.05 -4.93
N ALA A 65 -6.66 -3.09 -4.86
CA ALA A 65 -8.08 -2.89 -4.57
C ALA A 65 -8.29 -2.51 -3.10
N PHE A 66 -9.16 -1.52 -2.86
CA PHE A 66 -9.45 -1.03 -1.51
C PHE A 66 -10.54 -1.87 -0.85
N PRO A 67 -10.31 -2.42 0.36
CA PRO A 67 -11.27 -3.27 1.06
C PRO A 67 -12.38 -2.44 1.72
N ALA A 68 -13.24 -1.85 0.89
CA ALA A 68 -14.21 -0.83 1.27
C ALA A 68 -15.16 -1.25 2.39
N SER A 69 -15.66 -2.49 2.35
CA SER A 69 -16.56 -3.02 3.39
C SER A 69 -15.87 -3.17 4.75
N TYR A 70 -14.58 -3.54 4.75
CA TYR A 70 -13.80 -3.64 5.99
C TYR A 70 -13.66 -2.27 6.65
N TRP A 71 -13.24 -1.25 5.89
CA TRP A 71 -13.12 0.12 6.37
C TRP A 71 -14.47 0.70 6.82
N ARG A 72 -15.55 0.43 6.06
CA ARG A 72 -16.90 0.87 6.44
C ARG A 72 -17.36 0.27 7.77
N ARG A 73 -17.06 -1.00 8.02
CA ARG A 73 -17.51 -1.73 9.22
C ARG A 73 -16.68 -1.40 10.46
N TRP A 74 -15.36 -1.23 10.31
CA TRP A 74 -14.45 -1.21 11.45
C TRP A 74 -13.77 0.15 11.66
N SER A 75 -14.20 1.18 10.95
CA SER A 75 -13.77 2.56 11.16
C SER A 75 -14.95 3.52 11.15
N GLN A 76 -14.68 4.81 11.37
CA GLN A 76 -15.69 5.88 11.27
C GLN A 76 -15.76 6.48 9.86
N LEU A 77 -15.07 5.89 8.88
CA LEU A 77 -15.07 6.38 7.51
C LEU A 77 -16.40 6.05 6.81
N ASP A 78 -17.03 7.06 6.26
CA ASP A 78 -18.21 6.94 5.39
C ASP A 78 -17.88 7.18 3.90
N SER A 79 -16.67 7.63 3.63
CA SER A 79 -16.14 7.89 2.29
C SER A 79 -14.62 7.71 2.25
N VAL A 80 -14.07 7.54 1.06
CA VAL A 80 -12.64 7.46 0.76
C VAL A 80 -12.36 8.28 -0.50
N VAL A 81 -11.14 8.76 -0.65
CA VAL A 81 -10.68 9.47 -1.85
C VAL A 81 -9.63 8.63 -2.54
N LEU A 82 -9.80 8.37 -3.85
CA LEU A 82 -8.71 7.93 -4.70
C LEU A 82 -8.00 9.18 -5.21
N ALA A 83 -6.79 9.41 -4.73
CA ALA A 83 -5.96 10.55 -5.10
C ALA A 83 -4.78 10.09 -5.95
N MET A 84 -4.44 10.83 -7.00
CA MET A 84 -3.32 10.54 -7.87
C MET A 84 -2.74 11.78 -8.52
N GLU A 85 -1.45 11.70 -8.86
CA GLU A 85 -0.75 12.71 -9.66
C GLU A 85 -0.48 12.13 -11.05
N VAL A 86 -1.03 12.75 -12.10
CA VAL A 86 -1.04 12.26 -13.47
C VAL A 86 -0.29 13.23 -14.38
N GLU A 87 0.83 12.79 -14.96
CA GLU A 87 1.51 13.48 -16.05
C GLU A 87 1.02 12.90 -17.38
N GLY A 88 0.41 13.71 -18.24
CA GLY A 88 -0.32 13.28 -19.42
C GLY A 88 -1.83 13.32 -19.21
N ARG A 89 -2.58 12.52 -19.99
CA ARG A 89 -4.04 12.42 -19.92
C ARG A 89 -4.49 10.97 -19.89
N ALA A 90 -5.39 10.67 -18.96
CA ALA A 90 -5.96 9.35 -18.83
C ALA A 90 -7.42 9.42 -18.37
N THR A 91 -8.18 8.41 -18.71
CA THR A 91 -9.51 8.16 -18.12
C THR A 91 -9.36 7.17 -16.97
N ILE A 92 -9.81 7.57 -15.78
CA ILE A 92 -9.86 6.73 -14.58
C ILE A 92 -11.28 6.22 -14.40
N SER A 93 -11.48 4.91 -14.56
CA SER A 93 -12.76 4.24 -14.38
C SER A 93 -12.80 3.53 -13.04
N VAL A 94 -13.65 3.99 -12.12
CA VAL A 94 -13.77 3.40 -10.78
C VAL A 94 -14.93 2.42 -10.73
N TYR A 95 -14.67 1.29 -10.10
CA TYR A 95 -15.62 0.18 -9.94
C TYR A 95 -15.74 -0.24 -8.48
N ARG A 96 -16.85 -0.91 -8.19
CA ARG A 96 -17.03 -1.65 -6.94
C ARG A 96 -17.54 -3.06 -7.19
N SER A 97 -17.27 -3.96 -6.28
CA SER A 97 -17.96 -5.25 -6.22
C SER A 97 -19.19 -5.17 -5.31
N LYS A 98 -20.18 -6.00 -5.61
CA LYS A 98 -21.19 -6.43 -4.65
C LYS A 98 -20.66 -7.60 -3.81
N HIS A 99 -21.44 -8.01 -2.78
CA HIS A 99 -21.14 -9.18 -1.97
C HIS A 99 -21.08 -10.50 -2.78
N ASP A 100 -21.76 -10.56 -3.93
CA ASP A 100 -21.77 -11.68 -4.86
C ASP A 100 -20.64 -11.64 -5.91
N GLY A 101 -19.75 -10.64 -5.81
CA GLY A 101 -18.65 -10.42 -6.75
C GLY A 101 -19.03 -9.65 -8.02
N THR A 102 -20.31 -9.28 -8.21
CA THR A 102 -20.74 -8.51 -9.39
C THR A 102 -20.03 -7.15 -9.46
N ARG A 103 -19.38 -6.87 -10.59
CA ARG A 103 -18.73 -5.59 -10.90
C ARG A 103 -19.76 -4.51 -11.23
N ILE A 104 -19.65 -3.35 -10.61
CA ILE A 104 -20.50 -2.18 -10.87
C ILE A 104 -19.63 -0.96 -11.13
N SER A 105 -19.87 -0.27 -12.24
CA SER A 105 -19.25 1.02 -12.50
C SER A 105 -19.77 2.07 -11.51
N VAL A 106 -18.86 2.84 -10.92
CA VAL A 106 -19.16 3.92 -9.98
C VAL A 106 -19.04 5.27 -10.65
N THR A 107 -17.91 5.55 -11.30
CA THR A 107 -17.66 6.81 -12.02
C THR A 107 -16.54 6.66 -13.02
N ASN A 108 -16.48 7.58 -13.99
CA ASN A 108 -15.36 7.78 -14.91
C ASN A 108 -14.92 9.24 -14.81
N VAL A 109 -13.61 9.46 -14.73
CA VAL A 109 -13.01 10.80 -14.57
C VAL A 109 -11.86 10.96 -15.55
N GLU A 110 -11.86 12.05 -16.32
CA GLU A 110 -10.68 12.46 -17.08
C GLU A 110 -9.65 13.07 -16.11
N ALA A 111 -8.44 12.52 -16.08
CA ALA A 111 -7.39 12.90 -15.17
C ALA A 111 -6.19 13.51 -15.91
N SER A 112 -5.71 14.64 -15.39
CA SER A 112 -4.47 15.30 -15.80
C SER A 112 -4.01 16.20 -14.65
N GLY A 113 -2.78 16.06 -14.19
CA GLY A 113 -2.30 16.69 -12.95
C GLY A 113 -2.85 15.99 -11.70
N TYR A 114 -2.86 16.73 -10.58
CA TYR A 114 -3.40 16.19 -9.33
C TYR A 114 -4.92 16.02 -9.42
N THR A 115 -5.39 14.80 -9.19
CA THR A 115 -6.79 14.40 -9.33
C THR A 115 -7.26 13.68 -8.08
N GLU A 116 -8.40 14.11 -7.55
CA GLU A 116 -9.08 13.47 -6.40
C GLU A 116 -10.46 12.96 -6.83
N ILE A 117 -10.76 11.71 -6.51
CA ILE A 117 -12.04 11.06 -6.81
C ILE A 117 -12.69 10.64 -5.48
N PRO A 118 -13.64 11.42 -4.95
CA PRO A 118 -14.34 11.07 -3.71
C PRO A 118 -15.36 9.95 -3.94
N LEU A 119 -15.35 8.96 -3.06
CA LEU A 119 -16.14 7.73 -3.17
C LEU A 119 -16.84 7.41 -1.86
N LYS A 120 -18.16 7.19 -1.88
CA LYS A 120 -18.95 6.85 -0.70
C LYS A 120 -18.84 5.36 -0.35
N LEU A 121 -18.73 5.07 0.95
CA LEU A 121 -18.68 3.71 1.48
C LEU A 121 -20.06 3.16 1.94
N GLY A 122 -21.12 3.94 1.85
CA GLY A 122 -22.45 3.55 2.33
C GLY A 122 -23.05 2.31 1.68
N ASN A 123 -22.55 1.87 0.52
CA ASN A 123 -23.04 0.69 -0.20
C ASN A 123 -22.28 -0.61 0.14
N PHE A 124 -21.45 -0.61 1.19
CA PHE A 124 -20.56 -1.73 1.53
C PHE A 124 -20.90 -2.33 2.91
N GLU A 125 -22.14 -2.69 3.13
CA GLU A 125 -22.56 -3.27 4.42
C GLU A 125 -22.05 -4.71 4.61
N ASP A 126 -22.09 -5.55 3.57
CA ASP A 126 -21.86 -7.00 3.64
C ASP A 126 -20.71 -7.51 2.75
N GLY A 127 -19.66 -6.75 2.63
CA GLY A 127 -18.53 -7.11 1.76
C GLY A 127 -18.44 -6.22 0.54
N GLY A 128 -17.30 -6.23 -0.10
CA GLY A 128 -17.03 -5.50 -1.32
C GLY A 128 -15.77 -4.66 -1.30
N TRP A 129 -15.30 -4.42 -2.52
CA TRP A 129 -14.06 -3.75 -2.82
C TRP A 129 -14.33 -2.57 -3.75
N LEU A 130 -13.47 -1.55 -3.67
CA LEU A 130 -13.30 -0.53 -4.70
C LEU A 130 -11.99 -0.80 -5.44
N TRP A 131 -11.99 -0.57 -6.74
CA TRP A 131 -10.79 -0.56 -7.57
C TRP A 131 -10.96 0.40 -8.73
N PHE A 132 -9.94 0.54 -9.53
CA PHE A 132 -9.98 1.41 -10.70
C PHE A 132 -9.19 0.81 -11.86
N ASP A 133 -9.58 1.22 -13.05
CA ASP A 133 -8.85 0.98 -14.28
C ASP A 133 -8.35 2.32 -14.82
N ILE A 134 -7.20 2.33 -15.48
CA ILE A 134 -6.65 3.51 -16.15
C ILE A 134 -6.56 3.21 -17.64
N THR A 135 -7.18 4.06 -18.46
CA THR A 135 -7.01 4.07 -19.92
C THR A 135 -6.21 5.32 -20.29
N ALA A 136 -4.99 5.13 -20.80
CA ALA A 136 -4.11 6.23 -21.20
C ALA A 136 -4.51 6.78 -22.56
N GLU A 137 -4.79 8.08 -22.65
CA GLU A 137 -5.11 8.77 -23.92
C GLU A 137 -3.84 9.15 -24.71
N ASP A 138 -2.80 9.51 -24.00
CA ASP A 138 -1.45 9.73 -24.49
C ASP A 138 -0.44 8.97 -23.62
N ASP A 139 0.86 9.08 -23.88
CA ASP A 139 1.87 8.49 -23.00
C ASP A 139 1.75 9.13 -21.62
N THR A 140 1.22 8.38 -20.67
CA THR A 140 0.83 8.87 -19.35
C THR A 140 1.74 8.27 -18.29
N ARG A 141 2.17 9.09 -17.33
CA ARG A 141 2.88 8.66 -16.15
C ARG A 141 2.04 8.94 -14.91
N ILE A 142 1.86 7.93 -14.10
CA ILE A 142 1.34 8.08 -12.74
C ILE A 142 2.54 8.26 -11.83
N VAL A 143 2.64 9.42 -11.21
CA VAL A 143 3.76 9.79 -10.32
C VAL A 143 3.55 9.19 -8.95
N ASP A 144 2.32 9.27 -8.44
CA ASP A 144 1.87 8.65 -7.20
C ASP A 144 0.36 8.42 -7.24
N ALA A 145 -0.12 7.41 -6.53
CA ALA A 145 -1.54 7.13 -6.35
C ALA A 145 -1.81 6.46 -5.01
N ALA A 146 -2.91 6.85 -4.34
CA ALA A 146 -3.27 6.30 -3.05
C ALA A 146 -4.78 6.37 -2.78
N TRP A 147 -5.26 5.45 -1.94
CA TRP A 147 -6.54 5.54 -1.26
C TRP A 147 -6.34 6.35 0.03
N CYS A 148 -7.08 7.43 0.19
CA CYS A 148 -6.89 8.41 1.25
C CYS A 148 -8.16 8.62 2.06
N SER A 149 -7.99 9.03 3.33
CA SER A 149 -9.10 9.54 4.13
C SER A 149 -9.52 10.93 3.62
N PRO A 150 -10.82 11.23 3.50
CA PRO A 150 -11.28 12.57 3.13
C PRO A 150 -11.12 13.59 4.27
N GLN A 151 -10.72 13.15 5.46
CA GLN A 151 -10.54 13.99 6.62
C GLN A 151 -9.06 14.28 6.82
N GLU A 152 -8.73 15.59 6.87
CA GLU A 152 -7.43 15.98 7.40
C GLU A 152 -7.29 15.50 8.86
N PRO A 153 -6.07 15.10 9.28
CA PRO A 153 -5.81 14.77 10.67
C PRO A 153 -6.25 15.95 11.55
N LYS A 154 -7.26 15.76 12.37
CA LYS A 154 -7.73 16.83 13.27
C LYS A 154 -6.74 16.99 14.41
N GLU A 155 -6.30 18.22 14.63
CA GLU A 155 -5.63 18.59 15.86
C GLU A 155 -6.51 18.16 17.04
N GLN A 156 -5.97 17.35 17.95
CA GLN A 156 -6.66 17.05 19.21
C GLN A 156 -6.38 18.16 20.20
N VAL A 157 -7.43 18.87 20.59
CA VAL A 157 -7.35 19.81 21.72
C VAL A 157 -7.74 19.04 22.98
N LEU A 158 -6.78 18.87 23.89
CA LEU A 158 -7.03 18.27 25.21
C LEU A 158 -7.88 19.20 26.08
N ASP A 159 -8.48 18.65 27.16
CA ASP A 159 -9.35 19.40 28.08
C ASP A 159 -8.63 20.59 28.75
N ASP A 160 -7.32 20.58 28.80
CA ASP A 160 -6.47 21.68 29.32
C ASP A 160 -6.12 22.74 28.27
N GLY A 161 -6.64 22.61 27.04
CA GLY A 161 -6.35 23.53 25.93
C GLY A 161 -5.07 23.22 25.16
N THR A 162 -4.34 22.15 25.51
CA THR A 162 -3.13 21.74 24.78
C THR A 162 -3.52 21.18 23.40
N VAL A 163 -2.95 21.79 22.34
CA VAL A 163 -3.08 21.28 20.97
C VAL A 163 -2.07 20.15 20.78
N VAL A 164 -2.55 18.95 20.52
CA VAL A 164 -1.72 17.80 20.18
C VAL A 164 -1.76 17.61 18.66
N GLU A 165 -0.61 17.80 18.03
CA GLU A 165 -0.49 17.48 16.60
C GLU A 165 -0.74 15.99 16.38
N PRO A 166 -1.45 15.61 15.29
CA PRO A 166 -1.67 14.21 14.95
C PRO A 166 -0.31 13.51 14.81
N GLN A 167 -0.05 12.57 15.70
CA GLN A 167 1.14 11.73 15.56
C GLN A 167 0.94 10.73 14.43
N PRO A 168 1.97 10.45 13.61
CA PRO A 168 1.90 9.38 12.62
C PRO A 168 1.49 8.08 13.30
N LYS A 169 0.49 7.39 12.73
CA LYS A 169 0.09 6.08 13.22
C LYS A 169 1.27 5.13 13.08
N GLN A 170 1.73 4.58 14.20
CA GLN A 170 2.81 3.62 14.22
C GLN A 170 2.26 2.22 14.50
N VAL A 171 2.89 1.21 13.90
CA VAL A 171 2.55 -0.19 14.08
C VAL A 171 3.75 -0.97 14.63
N ALA A 172 3.50 -1.91 15.51
CA ALA A 172 4.48 -2.92 15.88
C ALA A 172 4.36 -4.10 14.91
N VAL A 173 5.50 -4.62 14.45
CA VAL A 173 5.56 -5.77 13.53
C VAL A 173 6.09 -6.98 14.27
N GLY A 174 5.34 -8.09 14.29
CA GLY A 174 5.78 -9.37 14.83
C GLY A 174 6.24 -10.32 13.73
N ILE A 175 7.48 -10.84 13.83
CA ILE A 175 8.05 -11.80 12.87
C ILE A 175 8.51 -13.04 13.62
N PRO A 176 7.63 -14.02 13.92
CA PRO A 176 8.07 -15.28 14.50
C PRO A 176 8.89 -16.06 13.47
N THR A 177 10.03 -16.63 13.89
CA THR A 177 10.89 -17.45 13.03
C THR A 177 11.20 -18.79 13.67
N PHE A 178 11.27 -19.83 12.85
CA PHE A 178 11.72 -21.17 13.23
C PHE A 178 12.54 -21.79 12.11
N ASN A 179 13.86 -21.85 12.31
CA ASN A 179 14.82 -22.40 11.33
C ASN A 179 14.68 -21.80 9.91
N ARG A 180 14.36 -20.50 9.83
CA ARG A 180 14.26 -19.72 8.61
C ARG A 180 15.03 -18.40 8.72
N PRO A 181 16.33 -18.45 9.11
CA PRO A 181 17.09 -17.24 9.39
C PRO A 181 17.16 -16.30 8.17
N ARG A 182 17.38 -16.87 6.99
CA ARG A 182 17.47 -16.08 5.74
C ARG A 182 16.19 -15.35 5.41
N ASP A 183 15.02 -16.02 5.54
CA ASP A 183 13.74 -15.41 5.29
C ASP A 183 13.43 -14.29 6.29
N ALA A 184 13.82 -14.49 7.57
CA ALA A 184 13.69 -13.48 8.60
C ALA A 184 14.54 -12.23 8.30
N VAL A 185 15.80 -12.38 7.92
CA VAL A 185 16.67 -11.26 7.55
C VAL A 185 16.16 -10.53 6.28
N ASN A 186 15.68 -11.27 5.28
CA ASN A 186 15.05 -10.66 4.10
C ASN A 186 13.83 -9.82 4.47
N ALA A 187 13.01 -10.26 5.45
CA ALA A 187 11.88 -9.48 5.94
C ALA A 187 12.34 -8.19 6.64
N LEU A 188 13.42 -8.22 7.44
CA LEU A 188 14.00 -7.02 8.07
C LEU A 188 14.48 -6.03 7.00
N HIS A 189 15.20 -6.48 5.97
CA HIS A 189 15.61 -5.63 4.85
C HIS A 189 14.40 -4.99 4.17
N ALA A 190 13.36 -5.77 3.89
CA ALA A 190 12.15 -5.27 3.23
C ALA A 190 11.42 -4.19 4.06
N LEU A 191 11.42 -4.28 5.39
CA LEU A 191 10.85 -3.26 6.28
C LEU A 191 11.68 -1.96 6.28
N ALA A 192 13.00 -2.06 6.13
CA ALA A 192 13.90 -0.91 6.13
C ALA A 192 14.08 -0.27 4.75
N GLU A 193 13.75 -0.97 3.66
CA GLU A 193 13.97 -0.52 2.27
C GLU A 193 13.08 0.67 1.89
N ASP A 194 11.84 0.71 2.37
CA ASP A 194 10.89 1.80 2.09
C ASP A 194 10.86 2.78 3.27
N PRO A 195 11.29 4.05 3.08
CA PRO A 195 11.34 5.04 4.16
C PRO A 195 9.97 5.32 4.80
N TYR A 196 8.88 5.20 4.05
CA TYR A 196 7.53 5.37 4.59
C TYR A 196 7.17 4.21 5.53
N VAL A 197 7.49 2.98 5.14
CA VAL A 197 7.26 1.79 5.98
C VAL A 197 8.13 1.87 7.23
N GLU A 198 9.43 2.18 7.09
CA GLU A 198 10.34 2.33 8.22
C GLU A 198 9.87 3.38 9.22
N ALA A 199 9.43 4.56 8.74
CA ALA A 199 8.91 5.62 9.61
C ALA A 199 7.59 5.25 10.31
N SER A 200 6.79 4.36 9.71
CA SER A 200 5.51 3.89 10.25
C SER A 200 5.64 2.79 11.29
N ILE A 201 6.84 2.20 11.48
CA ILE A 201 7.09 1.11 12.44
C ILE A 201 7.59 1.69 13.76
N SER A 202 6.93 1.32 14.87
CA SER A 202 7.43 1.61 16.23
C SER A 202 8.49 0.59 16.67
N ASN A 203 8.18 -0.70 16.50
CA ASN A 203 9.02 -1.83 16.93
C ASN A 203 8.90 -2.98 15.95
N VAL A 204 9.96 -3.77 15.83
CA VAL A 204 9.95 -5.10 15.21
C VAL A 204 10.29 -6.12 16.28
N LEU A 205 9.33 -6.99 16.60
CA LEU A 205 9.49 -8.04 17.61
C LEU A 205 9.71 -9.36 16.88
N MET A 206 10.84 -10.01 17.12
CA MET A 206 11.20 -11.25 16.45
C MET A 206 11.39 -12.40 17.46
N PRO A 207 10.34 -13.17 17.78
CA PRO A 207 10.47 -14.41 18.51
C PRO A 207 11.22 -15.45 17.66
N ASP A 208 12.44 -15.78 18.05
CA ASP A 208 13.25 -16.82 17.42
C ASP A 208 13.11 -18.12 18.22
N GLN A 209 12.53 -19.13 17.57
CA GLN A 209 12.16 -20.40 18.17
C GLN A 209 13.05 -21.57 17.68
N GLY A 210 14.03 -21.29 16.82
CA GLY A 210 14.83 -22.30 16.13
C GLY A 210 16.23 -22.47 16.69
N ASP A 211 16.94 -23.43 16.09
CA ASP A 211 18.37 -23.71 16.33
C ASP A 211 19.28 -23.00 15.30
N GLN A 212 18.67 -22.41 14.25
CA GLN A 212 19.33 -21.59 13.25
C GLN A 212 18.84 -20.14 13.44
N HIS A 213 19.77 -19.24 13.75
CA HIS A 213 19.41 -17.90 14.21
C HIS A 213 19.59 -16.84 13.12
N PRO A 214 18.68 -15.85 13.01
CA PRO A 214 18.86 -14.70 12.11
C PRO A 214 20.17 -13.95 12.33
N ALA A 215 20.64 -13.88 13.59
CA ALA A 215 21.88 -13.21 13.95
C ALA A 215 23.15 -13.86 13.34
N ASP A 216 23.06 -15.11 12.90
CA ASP A 216 24.17 -15.83 12.26
C ASP A 216 24.27 -15.55 10.75
N GLU A 217 23.27 -14.89 10.14
CA GLU A 217 23.29 -14.52 8.75
C GLU A 217 24.26 -13.36 8.47
N PRO A 218 25.02 -13.41 7.35
CA PRO A 218 26.11 -12.45 7.08
C PRO A 218 25.67 -10.99 7.01
N ASP A 219 24.43 -10.73 6.56
CA ASP A 219 23.85 -9.39 6.35
C ASP A 219 22.88 -8.97 7.45
N PHE A 220 22.76 -9.76 8.53
CA PHE A 220 21.90 -9.46 9.67
C PHE A 220 22.25 -8.09 10.32
N ALA A 221 23.53 -7.84 10.56
CA ALA A 221 23.97 -6.59 11.19
C ALA A 221 23.63 -5.34 10.36
N GLU A 222 23.59 -5.47 9.03
CA GLU A 222 23.14 -4.40 8.14
C GLU A 222 21.64 -4.18 8.27
N ALA A 223 20.85 -5.25 8.25
CA ALA A 223 19.40 -5.20 8.41
C ALA A 223 18.98 -4.57 9.75
N GLU A 224 19.62 -5.00 10.85
CA GLU A 224 19.40 -4.45 12.19
C GLU A 224 19.73 -2.95 12.26
N LYS A 225 20.88 -2.56 11.72
CA LYS A 225 21.30 -1.15 11.67
C LYS A 225 20.28 -0.27 10.92
N ASN A 226 19.77 -0.75 9.80
CA ASN A 226 18.82 0.00 8.96
C ASN A 226 17.44 0.18 9.62
N LEU A 227 17.12 -0.63 10.63
CA LEU A 227 15.91 -0.48 11.44
C LEU A 227 16.06 0.50 12.61
N ASN A 228 17.21 1.18 12.74
CA ASN A 228 17.42 2.29 13.68
C ASN A 228 17.09 1.97 15.15
N GLY A 229 17.42 0.75 15.60
CA GLY A 229 17.19 0.32 16.99
C GLY A 229 15.76 -0.12 17.31
N LYS A 230 14.91 -0.31 16.28
CA LYS A 230 13.53 -0.78 16.46
C LYS A 230 13.40 -2.30 16.58
N LEU A 231 14.49 -3.07 16.31
CA LEU A 231 14.47 -4.53 16.34
C LEU A 231 14.74 -5.07 17.77
N GLU A 232 13.87 -5.97 18.20
CA GLU A 232 14.04 -6.76 19.42
C GLU A 232 13.90 -8.25 19.10
N ILE A 233 14.92 -9.05 19.41
CA ILE A 233 14.92 -10.50 19.20
C ILE A 233 14.79 -11.21 20.54
N PHE A 234 13.88 -12.16 20.62
CA PHE A 234 13.65 -13.00 21.79
C PHE A 234 13.88 -14.47 21.42
N GLN A 235 14.76 -15.14 22.14
CA GLN A 235 14.87 -16.59 22.01
C GLN A 235 13.83 -17.26 22.90
N GLN A 236 13.05 -18.15 22.35
CA GLN A 236 12.04 -18.92 23.08
C GLN A 236 11.91 -20.33 22.53
N GLY A 237 11.41 -21.26 23.36
CA GLY A 237 11.09 -22.62 22.90
C GLY A 237 9.98 -22.61 21.87
N ASN A 238 10.05 -23.55 20.92
CA ASN A 238 8.97 -23.75 19.95
C ASN A 238 7.75 -24.39 20.64
N LEU A 239 6.72 -23.58 20.88
CA LEU A 239 5.46 -24.00 21.49
C LEU A 239 4.32 -24.21 20.46
N GLY A 240 4.68 -24.26 19.17
CA GLY A 240 3.74 -24.31 18.05
C GLY A 240 3.55 -22.92 17.40
N GLY A 241 2.98 -22.89 16.18
CA GLY A 241 2.98 -21.73 15.30
C GLY A 241 2.28 -20.47 15.81
N SER A 242 1.66 -20.48 16.96
CA SER A 242 0.96 -19.33 17.57
C SER A 242 1.14 -19.26 19.10
N GLY A 243 2.12 -19.95 19.63
CA GLY A 243 2.44 -19.95 21.06
C GLY A 243 3.26 -18.75 21.51
#